data_464d65e031e9fe5fc6aaa2a818db2700
#
_entry.id   464d65e031e9fe5fc6aaa2a818db2700
#
_cell.length_a   1.000
_cell.length_b   1.000
_cell.length_c   1.000
_cell.angle_alpha   90.00
_cell.angle_beta   90.00
_cell.angle_gamma   90.00
#
_symmetry.space_group_name_H-M   'P 1'
#
loop_
_entity.id
_entity.type
_entity.pdbx_description
1 polymer ?
#
loop_
_entity_poly.entity_id
_entity_poly.type
_entity_poly.pdbx_seq_one_letter_code
_entity_poly.pdbx_strand_id
1 'polypeptide(L)'
;LPVDGETTTCSGMAWGFNPYLTEADPYRGAYMAVVESVTKLVCAGFHHEDMYLTFQEYFEHMNDKPERWGKPLAALLGALDAQMGLGIASIGGKDSMSGSFEGLDVPPTLVSFATAIGNTRDVQSPEFKKANSSVVILRPNYKNGLPEIGSLISIYKTVEQMIDEGKVPPRRATAVWPRHCSKCASATTWVCSCPMTST
;
A
#
# COMPACT_ATOMS: atom_id res chain seq x y z
N LEU A 1 17.14 2.20 1.76
CA LEU A 1 18.50 1.91 2.25
C LEU A 1 19.42 1.59 1.08
N PRO A 2 20.67 2.09 1.03
CA PRO A 2 21.67 1.62 0.05
C PRO A 2 21.86 0.10 0.15
N VAL A 3 22.05 -0.54 -1.01
CA VAL A 3 22.17 -2.01 -1.06
C VAL A 3 23.57 -2.45 -0.61
N ASP A 4 24.59 -1.70 -1.01
CA ASP A 4 25.98 -1.97 -0.63
C ASP A 4 26.82 -0.70 -0.80
N GLY A 5 27.60 -0.34 0.21
CA GLY A 5 28.55 0.77 0.20
C GLY A 5 27.97 2.10 -0.33
N GLU A 6 28.79 2.85 -1.07
CA GLU A 6 28.39 4.09 -1.74
C GLU A 6 27.77 3.78 -3.12
N THR A 7 26.47 3.60 -3.16
CA THR A 7 25.70 3.30 -4.38
C THR A 7 24.42 4.13 -4.45
N THR A 8 23.94 4.38 -5.67
CA THR A 8 22.61 4.94 -5.89
C THR A 8 21.51 3.89 -5.87
N THR A 9 21.85 2.61 -5.93
CA THR A 9 20.88 1.51 -5.80
C THR A 9 20.42 1.40 -4.36
N CYS A 10 19.12 1.39 -4.15
CA CYS A 10 18.52 1.30 -2.82
C CYS A 10 17.34 0.34 -2.80
N SER A 11 17.06 -0.21 -1.63
CA SER A 11 15.80 -0.89 -1.35
C SER A 11 14.81 0.07 -0.69
N GLY A 12 13.55 -0.05 -1.09
CA GLY A 12 12.42 0.62 -0.43
C GLY A 12 11.49 -0.41 0.19
N MET A 13 10.82 -0.02 1.26
CA MET A 13 9.75 -0.80 1.88
C MET A 13 8.64 0.11 2.36
N ALA A 14 7.41 -0.32 2.14
CA ALA A 14 6.22 0.32 2.70
C ALA A 14 5.27 -0.74 3.25
N TRP A 15 4.40 -0.34 4.17
CA TRP A 15 3.42 -1.24 4.77
C TRP A 15 2.00 -0.70 4.63
N GLY A 16 1.03 -1.61 4.65
CA GLY A 16 -0.40 -1.30 4.66
C GLY A 16 -1.13 -2.14 5.69
N PHE A 17 -2.02 -1.50 6.45
CA PHE A 17 -2.88 -2.15 7.43
C PHE A 17 -3.92 -1.17 7.98
N ASN A 18 -5.18 -1.60 8.04
CA ASN A 18 -6.24 -0.87 8.71
C ASN A 18 -6.98 -1.80 9.67
N PRO A 19 -6.73 -1.70 10.99
CA PRO A 19 -7.32 -2.60 11.99
C PRO A 19 -8.85 -2.56 11.98
N TYR A 20 -9.46 -1.40 11.82
CA TYR A 20 -10.92 -1.24 11.84
C TYR A 20 -11.58 -1.91 10.62
N LEU A 21 -10.94 -1.82 9.45
CA LEU A 21 -11.45 -2.46 8.25
C LEU A 21 -11.28 -3.98 8.31
N THR A 22 -10.12 -4.45 8.79
CA THR A 22 -9.84 -5.89 8.91
C THR A 22 -10.72 -6.55 9.97
N GLU A 23 -11.05 -5.84 11.05
CA GLU A 23 -11.98 -6.32 12.07
C GLU A 23 -13.41 -6.45 11.53
N ALA A 24 -13.86 -5.47 10.74
CA ALA A 24 -15.19 -5.47 10.13
C ALA A 24 -15.32 -6.49 8.99
N ASP A 25 -14.27 -6.63 8.17
CA ASP A 25 -14.23 -7.50 6.99
C ASP A 25 -12.78 -7.90 6.71
N PRO A 26 -12.33 -9.08 7.16
CA PRO A 26 -10.94 -9.52 6.97
C PRO A 26 -10.51 -9.61 5.51
N TYR A 27 -11.42 -10.00 4.59
CA TYR A 27 -11.12 -10.06 3.16
C TYR A 27 -10.82 -8.66 2.60
N ARG A 28 -11.70 -7.68 2.85
CA ARG A 28 -11.51 -6.31 2.37
C ARG A 28 -10.32 -5.65 3.06
N GLY A 29 -10.13 -5.90 4.35
CA GLY A 29 -9.01 -5.38 5.11
C GLY A 29 -7.67 -5.82 4.53
N ALA A 30 -7.53 -7.10 4.23
CA ALA A 30 -6.31 -7.66 3.64
C ALA A 30 -6.08 -7.20 2.20
N TYR A 31 -7.15 -7.18 1.37
CA TYR A 31 -7.07 -6.61 0.02
C TYR A 31 -6.54 -5.17 0.05
N MET A 32 -7.10 -4.33 0.92
CA MET A 32 -6.71 -2.93 1.05
C MET A 32 -5.31 -2.76 1.67
N ALA A 33 -4.88 -3.68 2.54
CA ALA A 33 -3.52 -3.68 3.07
C ALA A 33 -2.48 -3.86 1.95
N VAL A 34 -2.72 -4.78 1.00
CA VAL A 34 -1.88 -4.95 -0.19
C VAL A 34 -1.89 -3.69 -1.04
N VAL A 35 -3.07 -3.18 -1.38
CA VAL A 35 -3.20 -1.94 -2.18
C VAL A 35 -2.47 -0.77 -1.50
N GLU A 36 -2.60 -0.61 -0.20
CA GLU A 36 -1.98 0.48 0.55
C GLU A 36 -0.46 0.39 0.55
N SER A 37 0.13 -0.80 0.80
CA SER A 37 1.57 -0.98 0.82
C SER A 37 2.20 -0.70 -0.55
N VAL A 38 1.61 -1.22 -1.63
CA VAL A 38 2.05 -0.98 -3.02
C VAL A 38 1.92 0.51 -3.37
N THR A 39 0.75 1.10 -3.07
CA THR A 39 0.49 2.52 -3.28
C THR A 39 1.54 3.42 -2.64
N LYS A 40 1.85 3.19 -1.38
CA LYS A 40 2.87 3.96 -0.64
C LYS A 40 4.25 3.85 -1.28
N LEU A 41 4.60 2.66 -1.77
CA LEU A 41 5.92 2.43 -2.35
C LEU A 41 6.04 3.04 -3.76
N VAL A 42 4.96 3.00 -4.57
CA VAL A 42 4.89 3.77 -5.83
C VAL A 42 5.05 5.27 -5.56
N CYS A 43 4.37 5.78 -4.51
CA CYS A 43 4.50 7.18 -4.10
C CYS A 43 5.92 7.55 -3.68
N ALA A 44 6.67 6.60 -3.16
CA ALA A 44 8.06 6.80 -2.77
C ALA A 44 9.04 6.75 -3.96
N GLY A 45 8.57 6.51 -5.19
CA GLY A 45 9.37 6.50 -6.41
C GLY A 45 9.86 5.12 -6.84
N PHE A 46 9.11 4.07 -6.50
CA PHE A 46 9.42 2.70 -6.93
C PHE A 46 8.35 2.20 -7.89
N HIS A 47 8.74 1.43 -8.90
CA HIS A 47 7.82 0.86 -9.89
C HIS A 47 7.06 -0.33 -9.32
N HIS A 48 5.74 -0.37 -9.53
CA HIS A 48 4.89 -1.42 -8.98
C HIS A 48 5.18 -2.80 -9.58
N GLU A 49 5.65 -2.87 -10.81
CA GLU A 49 5.99 -4.13 -11.50
C GLU A 49 7.25 -4.81 -10.91
N ASP A 50 8.11 -4.05 -10.22
CA ASP A 50 9.35 -4.54 -9.59
C ASP A 50 9.17 -4.90 -8.11
N MET A 51 7.93 -4.87 -7.60
CA MET A 51 7.65 -5.11 -6.20
C MET A 51 7.46 -6.59 -5.87
N TYR A 52 7.81 -6.91 -4.65
CA TYR A 52 7.47 -8.16 -3.98
C TYR A 52 6.76 -7.85 -2.68
N LEU A 53 5.93 -8.80 -2.23
CA LEU A 53 5.18 -8.66 -1.00
C LEU A 53 5.67 -9.66 0.06
N THR A 54 5.48 -9.30 1.31
CA THR A 54 5.54 -10.21 2.45
C THR A 54 4.44 -9.86 3.44
N PHE A 55 3.88 -10.86 4.11
CA PHE A 55 2.75 -10.65 5.01
C PHE A 55 3.11 -11.01 6.44
N GLN A 56 2.57 -10.25 7.37
CA GLN A 56 2.56 -10.60 8.78
C GLN A 56 1.11 -10.73 9.21
N GLU A 57 0.75 -11.92 9.66
CA GLU A 57 -0.60 -12.22 10.14
C GLU A 57 -0.60 -12.50 11.64
N TYR A 58 -1.68 -12.08 12.30
CA TYR A 58 -1.91 -12.36 13.70
C TYR A 58 -3.40 -12.46 13.98
N PHE A 59 -3.82 -13.63 14.48
CA PHE A 59 -5.22 -13.95 14.75
C PHE A 59 -5.37 -14.52 16.16
N GLU A 60 -6.61 -14.52 16.66
CA GLU A 60 -7.01 -15.14 17.90
C GLU A 60 -6.76 -16.64 17.92
N HIS A 61 -6.80 -17.28 19.07
CA HIS A 61 -6.81 -18.74 19.16
C HIS A 61 -8.00 -19.33 18.40
N MET A 62 -7.71 -20.26 17.50
CA MET A 62 -8.71 -20.86 16.61
C MET A 62 -9.75 -21.70 17.37
N ASN A 63 -9.32 -22.47 18.37
CA ASN A 63 -10.15 -23.43 19.08
C ASN A 63 -10.94 -24.33 18.10
N ASP A 64 -12.01 -24.98 18.56
CA ASP A 64 -12.92 -25.79 17.73
C ASP A 64 -14.06 -24.95 17.10
N LYS A 65 -13.81 -23.65 16.83
CA LYS A 65 -14.81 -22.73 16.28
C LYS A 65 -14.52 -22.44 14.81
N PRO A 66 -15.33 -22.96 13.87
CA PRO A 66 -15.12 -22.74 12.43
C PRO A 66 -15.05 -21.26 12.04
N GLU A 67 -15.79 -20.39 12.71
CA GLU A 67 -15.84 -18.95 12.45
C GLU A 67 -14.47 -18.30 12.66
N ARG A 68 -13.67 -18.79 13.62
CA ARG A 68 -12.33 -18.29 13.87
C ARG A 68 -11.37 -18.65 12.74
N TRP A 69 -11.51 -19.87 12.19
CA TRP A 69 -10.74 -20.30 11.01
C TRP A 69 -11.13 -19.56 9.73
N GLY A 70 -12.38 -19.11 9.65
CA GLY A 70 -12.86 -18.31 8.52
C GLY A 70 -12.18 -16.97 8.39
N LYS A 71 -11.73 -16.36 9.48
CA LYS A 71 -11.10 -15.02 9.46
C LYS A 71 -9.75 -15.01 8.73
N PRO A 72 -8.74 -15.86 9.08
CA PRO A 72 -7.50 -15.92 8.34
C PRO A 72 -7.72 -16.37 6.89
N LEU A 73 -8.61 -17.32 6.63
CA LEU A 73 -8.93 -17.72 5.26
C LEU A 73 -9.45 -16.53 4.44
N ALA A 74 -10.39 -15.76 4.98
CA ALA A 74 -10.92 -14.58 4.30
C ALA A 74 -9.83 -13.52 4.05
N ALA A 75 -8.95 -13.28 5.01
CA ALA A 75 -7.83 -12.36 4.86
C ALA A 75 -6.87 -12.82 3.75
N LEU A 76 -6.49 -14.10 3.75
CA LEU A 76 -5.63 -14.68 2.71
C LEU A 76 -6.26 -14.59 1.31
N LEU A 77 -7.56 -14.86 1.18
CA LEU A 77 -8.27 -14.71 -0.10
C LEU A 77 -8.27 -13.26 -0.57
N GLY A 78 -8.50 -12.30 0.31
CA GLY A 78 -8.44 -10.87 -0.04
C GLY A 78 -7.04 -10.44 -0.49
N ALA A 79 -6.00 -10.88 0.22
CA ALA A 79 -4.62 -10.63 -0.17
C ALA A 79 -4.27 -11.31 -1.49
N LEU A 80 -4.74 -12.54 -1.73
CA LEU A 80 -4.54 -13.28 -2.98
C LEU A 80 -5.17 -12.55 -4.16
N ASP A 81 -6.41 -12.11 -4.05
CA ASP A 81 -7.10 -11.40 -5.13
C ASP A 81 -6.39 -10.09 -5.49
N ALA A 82 -5.90 -9.35 -4.50
CA ALA A 82 -5.11 -8.15 -4.75
C ALA A 82 -3.78 -8.47 -5.45
N GLN A 83 -3.05 -9.51 -5.01
CA GLN A 83 -1.81 -9.97 -5.64
C GLN A 83 -2.02 -10.39 -7.09
N MET A 84 -3.00 -11.24 -7.33
CA MET A 84 -3.33 -11.72 -8.67
C MET A 84 -3.72 -10.58 -9.61
N GLY A 85 -4.50 -9.65 -9.10
CA GLY A 85 -4.93 -8.49 -9.87
C GLY A 85 -3.79 -7.54 -10.21
N LEU A 86 -2.90 -7.25 -9.26
CA LEU A 86 -1.74 -6.38 -9.46
C LEU A 86 -0.58 -7.07 -10.18
N GLY A 87 -0.57 -8.40 -10.26
CA GLY A 87 0.56 -9.15 -10.80
C GLY A 87 1.79 -9.16 -9.92
N ILE A 88 1.63 -8.95 -8.60
CA ILE A 88 2.73 -8.84 -7.63
C ILE A 88 2.70 -10.05 -6.71
N ALA A 89 3.82 -10.80 -6.64
CA ALA A 89 3.90 -12.01 -5.82
C ALA A 89 4.35 -11.72 -4.39
N SER A 90 3.82 -12.47 -3.42
CA SER A 90 4.41 -12.56 -2.10
C SER A 90 5.56 -13.59 -2.09
N ILE A 91 6.67 -13.22 -1.46
CA ILE A 91 7.88 -14.05 -1.35
C ILE A 91 7.98 -14.78 -0.01
N GLY A 92 7.07 -14.49 0.90
CA GLY A 92 7.04 -15.11 2.21
C GLY A 92 6.13 -14.36 3.18
N GLY A 93 6.21 -14.76 4.41
CA GLY A 93 5.41 -14.17 5.49
C GLY A 93 5.51 -14.99 6.76
N LYS A 94 4.75 -14.58 7.76
CA LYS A 94 4.64 -15.29 9.03
C LYS A 94 3.22 -15.09 9.57
N ASP A 95 2.62 -16.16 10.03
CA ASP A 95 1.33 -16.13 10.70
C ASP A 95 1.41 -16.61 12.15
N SER A 96 0.46 -16.22 12.95
CA SER A 96 0.28 -16.65 14.32
C SER A 96 -1.20 -16.68 14.69
N MET A 97 -1.64 -17.79 15.26
CA MET A 97 -3.02 -18.03 15.72
C MET A 97 -3.07 -18.14 17.26
N SER A 98 -2.31 -17.32 17.95
CA SER A 98 -2.16 -17.36 19.40
C SER A 98 -2.54 -16.06 20.12
N GLY A 99 -3.29 -15.19 19.44
CA GLY A 99 -3.66 -13.87 19.94
C GLY A 99 -4.86 -13.83 20.87
N SER A 100 -4.93 -14.74 21.85
CA SER A 100 -5.97 -14.71 22.87
C SER A 100 -5.35 -14.77 24.26
N PHE A 101 -5.81 -13.93 25.17
CA PHE A 101 -5.37 -13.89 26.55
C PHE A 101 -6.52 -13.45 27.50
N GLU A 102 -6.81 -14.22 28.52
CA GLU A 102 -7.83 -13.90 29.56
C GLU A 102 -9.18 -13.38 29.02
N GLY A 103 -9.66 -13.98 27.91
CA GLY A 103 -10.93 -13.57 27.28
C GLY A 103 -10.84 -12.40 26.34
N LEU A 104 -9.65 -11.82 26.13
CA LEU A 104 -9.36 -10.85 25.08
C LEU A 104 -8.83 -11.57 23.84
N ASP A 105 -9.39 -11.27 22.69
CA ASP A 105 -8.93 -11.73 21.39
C ASP A 105 -8.29 -10.57 20.62
N VAL A 106 -7.16 -10.82 19.98
CA VAL A 106 -6.59 -9.85 19.04
C VAL A 106 -7.53 -9.66 17.86
N PRO A 107 -7.76 -8.44 17.38
CA PRO A 107 -8.50 -8.24 16.14
C PRO A 107 -7.78 -8.89 14.95
N PRO A 108 -8.53 -9.40 13.96
CA PRO A 108 -7.95 -9.96 12.74
C PRO A 108 -6.91 -9.03 12.16
N THR A 109 -5.70 -9.52 11.92
CA THR A 109 -4.57 -8.72 11.47
C THR A 109 -3.90 -9.38 10.27
N LEU A 110 -3.82 -8.66 9.16
CA LEU A 110 -2.91 -8.95 8.05
C LEU A 110 -2.25 -7.62 7.66
N VAL A 111 -0.96 -7.52 7.92
CA VAL A 111 -0.12 -6.41 7.48
C VAL A 111 0.59 -6.82 6.21
N SER A 112 0.43 -6.03 5.15
CA SER A 112 1.19 -6.19 3.91
C SER A 112 2.41 -5.30 3.92
N PHE A 113 3.55 -5.84 3.55
CA PHE A 113 4.76 -5.10 3.27
C PHE A 113 5.10 -5.25 1.79
N ALA A 114 5.22 -4.12 1.07
CA ALA A 114 5.75 -4.09 -0.28
C ALA A 114 7.23 -3.69 -0.22
N THR A 115 8.06 -4.36 -1.00
CA THR A 115 9.49 -4.06 -1.12
C THR A 115 9.91 -4.05 -2.58
N ALA A 116 10.83 -3.16 -2.94
CA ALA A 116 11.41 -3.07 -4.28
C ALA A 116 12.83 -2.54 -4.24
N ILE A 117 13.56 -2.76 -5.32
CA ILE A 117 14.84 -2.10 -5.58
C ILE A 117 14.60 -0.90 -6.49
N GLY A 118 15.29 0.19 -6.24
CA GLY A 118 15.17 1.42 -7.02
C GLY A 118 16.44 2.26 -6.93
N ASN A 119 16.32 3.52 -7.34
CA ASN A 119 17.44 4.47 -7.34
C ASN A 119 17.16 5.60 -6.33
N THR A 120 18.14 5.93 -5.51
CA THR A 120 18.03 7.01 -4.51
C THR A 120 17.71 8.38 -5.12
N ARG A 121 17.95 8.56 -6.41
CA ARG A 121 17.65 9.82 -7.13
C ARG A 121 16.16 10.00 -7.37
N ASP A 122 15.42 8.90 -7.47
CA ASP A 122 13.99 8.87 -7.79
C ASP A 122 13.11 8.83 -6.54
N VAL A 123 13.74 8.64 -5.36
CA VAL A 123 13.03 8.56 -4.08
C VAL A 123 12.33 9.88 -3.77
N GLN A 124 11.02 9.77 -3.54
CA GLN A 124 10.14 10.88 -3.18
C GLN A 124 9.90 10.91 -1.68
N SER A 125 9.87 12.10 -1.10
CA SER A 125 9.46 12.30 0.30
C SER A 125 8.07 12.95 0.38
N PRO A 126 7.30 12.67 1.46
CA PRO A 126 5.87 12.97 1.51
C PRO A 126 5.50 14.45 1.76
N GLU A 127 6.45 15.30 2.08
CA GLU A 127 6.16 16.70 2.42
C GLU A 127 6.01 17.60 1.19
N PHE A 128 5.20 18.66 1.30
CA PHE A 128 5.13 19.72 0.31
C PHE A 128 6.43 20.54 0.32
N LYS A 129 7.11 20.65 -0.83
CA LYS A 129 8.41 21.32 -0.96
C LYS A 129 8.31 22.81 -1.30
N LYS A 130 7.18 23.23 -1.88
CA LYS A 130 7.01 24.59 -2.39
C LYS A 130 5.60 25.10 -2.16
N ALA A 131 5.47 26.35 -1.70
CA ALA A 131 4.20 27.04 -1.65
C ALA A 131 3.65 27.28 -3.06
N ASN A 132 2.33 27.38 -3.20
CA ASN A 132 1.61 27.62 -4.46
C ASN A 132 1.81 26.50 -5.51
N SER A 133 2.05 25.27 -5.07
CA SER A 133 2.02 24.11 -5.96
C SER A 133 0.59 23.69 -6.28
N SER A 134 0.35 23.29 -7.53
CA SER A 134 -0.93 22.69 -7.91
C SER A 134 -1.09 21.31 -7.26
N VAL A 135 -2.29 21.01 -6.77
CA VAL A 135 -2.61 19.71 -6.17
C VAL A 135 -3.56 18.97 -7.10
N VAL A 136 -3.15 17.80 -7.55
CA VAL A 136 -3.97 16.90 -8.36
C VAL A 136 -4.36 15.69 -7.55
N ILE A 137 -5.64 15.33 -7.56
CA ILE A 137 -6.17 14.15 -6.87
C ILE A 137 -6.50 13.09 -7.91
N LEU A 138 -5.80 11.95 -7.85
CA LEU A 138 -6.08 10.77 -8.65
C LEU A 138 -6.88 9.77 -7.82
N ARG A 139 -7.97 9.26 -8.37
CA ARG A 139 -8.85 8.30 -7.69
C ARG A 139 -9.13 7.12 -8.61
N PRO A 140 -8.94 5.88 -8.15
CA PRO A 140 -9.36 4.71 -8.91
C PRO A 140 -10.88 4.61 -8.95
N ASN A 141 -11.40 3.88 -9.92
CA ASN A 141 -12.78 3.41 -9.90
C ASN A 141 -12.96 2.39 -8.78
N TYR A 142 -14.17 2.30 -8.25
CA TYR A 142 -14.52 1.36 -7.19
C TYR A 142 -15.63 0.42 -7.65
N LYS A 143 -15.49 -0.85 -7.31
CA LYS A 143 -16.52 -1.87 -7.47
C LYS A 143 -16.69 -2.63 -6.17
N ASN A 144 -17.90 -2.74 -5.68
CA ASN A 144 -18.22 -3.41 -4.41
C ASN A 144 -17.40 -2.89 -3.20
N GLY A 145 -17.05 -1.60 -3.21
CA GLY A 145 -16.26 -0.96 -2.14
C GLY A 145 -14.75 -1.23 -2.19
N LEU A 146 -14.25 -1.89 -3.24
CA LEU A 146 -12.82 -2.10 -3.50
C LEU A 146 -12.39 -1.34 -4.75
N PRO A 147 -11.15 -0.84 -4.82
CA PRO A 147 -10.62 -0.21 -6.02
C PRO A 147 -10.48 -1.25 -7.15
N GLU A 148 -10.92 -0.88 -8.35
CA GLU A 148 -10.73 -1.70 -9.53
C GLU A 148 -9.25 -1.71 -9.94
N ILE A 149 -8.69 -2.91 -10.06
CA ILE A 149 -7.28 -3.11 -10.33
C ILE A 149 -6.81 -2.42 -11.63
N GLY A 150 -7.57 -2.54 -12.71
CA GLY A 150 -7.20 -1.90 -13.99
C GLY A 150 -7.08 -0.38 -13.88
N SER A 151 -8.01 0.25 -13.17
CA SER A 151 -7.99 1.67 -12.88
C SER A 151 -6.81 2.06 -11.96
N LEU A 152 -6.53 1.22 -10.97
CA LEU A 152 -5.43 1.41 -10.02
C LEU A 152 -4.07 1.32 -10.71
N ILE A 153 -3.84 0.30 -11.54
CA ILE A 153 -2.61 0.14 -12.35
C ILE A 153 -2.41 1.35 -13.28
N SER A 154 -3.48 1.83 -13.91
CA SER A 154 -3.40 3.03 -14.76
C SER A 154 -2.91 4.25 -13.99
N ILE A 155 -3.36 4.42 -12.74
CA ILE A 155 -2.89 5.48 -11.85
C ILE A 155 -1.42 5.27 -11.48
N TYR A 156 -1.01 4.05 -11.12
CA TYR A 156 0.38 3.74 -10.80
C TYR A 156 1.30 4.12 -11.96
N LYS A 157 1.01 3.63 -13.16
CA LYS A 157 1.79 3.97 -14.38
C LYS A 157 1.85 5.47 -14.64
N THR A 158 0.75 6.19 -14.41
CA THR A 158 0.73 7.65 -14.56
C THR A 158 1.67 8.33 -13.55
N VAL A 159 1.65 7.89 -12.29
CA VAL A 159 2.51 8.47 -11.23
C VAL A 159 3.97 8.14 -11.50
N GLU A 160 4.28 6.89 -11.82
CA GLU A 160 5.62 6.42 -12.17
C GLU A 160 6.19 7.22 -13.34
N GLN A 161 5.43 7.35 -14.44
CA GLN A 161 5.83 8.15 -15.59
C GLN A 161 6.09 9.62 -15.21
N MET A 162 5.26 10.22 -14.36
CA MET A 162 5.47 11.59 -13.91
C MET A 162 6.74 11.74 -13.08
N ILE A 163 7.11 10.74 -12.31
CA ILE A 163 8.35 10.71 -11.52
C ILE A 163 9.55 10.57 -12.47
N ASP A 164 9.51 9.61 -13.39
CA ASP A 164 10.60 9.33 -14.36
C ASP A 164 10.87 10.52 -15.27
N GLU A 165 9.82 11.23 -15.69
CA GLU A 165 9.93 12.45 -16.50
C GLU A 165 10.37 13.68 -15.69
N GLY A 166 10.60 13.53 -14.38
CA GLY A 166 10.98 14.64 -13.50
C GLY A 166 9.88 15.70 -13.30
N LYS A 167 8.64 15.40 -13.70
CA LYS A 167 7.48 16.28 -13.48
C LYS A 167 7.10 16.34 -12.01
N VAL A 168 7.53 15.32 -11.27
CA VAL A 168 7.47 15.22 -9.81
C VAL A 168 8.91 15.22 -9.32
N PRO A 169 9.54 16.38 -9.08
CA PRO A 169 10.97 16.42 -8.79
C PRO A 169 11.27 15.90 -7.38
N PRO A 170 12.30 15.04 -7.22
CA PRO A 170 12.65 14.41 -5.93
C PRO A 170 13.06 15.41 -4.83
N ARG A 171 13.40 16.64 -5.21
CA ARG A 171 13.81 17.70 -4.28
C ARG A 171 12.96 18.97 -4.31
N ARG A 172 11.88 19.03 -5.11
CA ARG A 172 11.08 20.24 -5.30
C ARG A 172 9.60 19.95 -5.45
N ALA A 173 8.94 19.60 -4.39
CA ALA A 173 7.50 19.48 -4.33
C ALA A 173 6.89 18.20 -4.88
N THR A 174 6.54 17.32 -4.02
CA THR A 174 5.27 16.61 -4.13
C THR A 174 5.01 15.78 -2.90
N ALA A 175 3.93 16.08 -2.21
CA ALA A 175 3.43 15.13 -1.23
C ALA A 175 2.49 14.18 -1.96
N VAL A 176 2.82 12.92 -2.01
CA VAL A 176 1.89 11.87 -2.39
C VAL A 176 1.40 11.24 -1.08
N TRP A 177 0.17 11.52 -0.72
CA TRP A 177 -0.42 11.03 0.53
C TRP A 177 -1.52 10.02 0.21
N PRO A 178 -1.40 8.77 0.68
CA PRO A 178 -2.58 7.97 0.93
C PRO A 178 -3.25 8.55 2.18
N ARG A 179 -4.24 9.41 2.04
CA ARG A 179 -4.99 9.86 3.20
C ARG A 179 -6.02 8.83 3.61
N HIS A 180 -5.86 8.33 4.82
CA HIS A 180 -6.97 7.89 5.64
C HIS A 180 -7.85 9.10 5.96
N CYS A 181 -8.94 9.24 5.26
CA CYS A 181 -10.04 10.05 5.75
C CYS A 181 -10.81 9.16 6.73
N SER A 182 -10.81 9.51 8.02
CA SER A 182 -11.55 8.80 9.08
C SER A 182 -13.07 8.77 8.89
N LYS A 183 -13.59 9.40 7.82
CA LYS A 183 -15.01 9.39 7.42
C LYS A 183 -15.29 8.62 6.12
N CYS A 184 -14.26 8.12 5.44
CA CYS A 184 -14.40 7.32 4.23
C CYS A 184 -13.56 6.05 4.37
N ALA A 185 -14.19 4.97 4.79
CA ALA A 185 -13.58 3.64 4.94
C ALA A 185 -13.10 3.01 3.62
N SER A 186 -12.92 3.78 2.54
CA SER A 186 -12.72 3.24 1.20
C SER A 186 -11.90 4.11 0.25
N ALA A 187 -11.04 5.02 0.71
CA ALA A 187 -10.40 5.91 -0.24
C ALA A 187 -8.87 5.85 -0.22
N THR A 188 -8.30 5.07 -1.11
CA THR A 188 -6.94 5.32 -1.60
C THR A 188 -7.02 6.55 -2.49
N THR A 189 -6.76 7.73 -1.93
CA THR A 189 -6.78 9.00 -2.66
C THR A 189 -5.35 9.48 -2.80
N TRP A 190 -4.91 9.71 -4.02
CA TRP A 190 -3.60 10.24 -4.37
C TRP A 190 -3.66 11.75 -4.44
N VAL A 191 -2.73 12.41 -3.80
CA VAL A 191 -2.53 13.84 -3.93
C VAL A 191 -1.14 14.08 -4.50
N CYS A 192 -1.06 14.51 -5.74
CA CYS A 192 0.18 14.91 -6.39
C CYS A 192 0.20 16.43 -6.54
N SER A 193 1.28 17.10 -6.18
CA SER A 193 1.46 18.53 -6.45
C SER A 193 2.43 18.71 -7.61
N CYS A 194 2.00 19.38 -8.68
CA CYS A 194 2.86 19.79 -9.78
C CYS A 194 3.19 21.27 -9.67
N PRO A 195 4.41 21.72 -9.99
CA PRO A 195 4.70 23.14 -10.14
C PRO A 195 3.95 23.69 -11.35
N MET A 196 3.24 24.81 -11.18
CA MET A 196 2.70 25.53 -12.34
C MET A 196 3.91 26.05 -13.15
N THR A 197 4.06 25.57 -14.39
CA THR A 197 4.88 26.24 -15.38
C THR A 197 4.08 27.47 -15.82
N SER A 198 4.58 28.66 -15.47
CA SER A 198 4.11 29.90 -16.10
C SER A 198 4.48 29.84 -17.57
N THR A 199 3.50 29.69 -18.43
CA THR A 199 3.61 30.06 -19.84
C THR A 199 3.71 31.57 -19.97
#